data_1483562d864a69ec0450cdafb02fe518
#
_entry.id   1483562d864a69ec0450cdafb02fe518
#
_cell.length_a   1.000
_cell.length_b   1.000
_cell.length_c   1.000
_cell.angle_alpha   90.00
_cell.angle_beta   90.00
_cell.angle_gamma   90.00
#
_symmetry.space_group_name_H-M   'P 1'
#
loop_
_entity.id
_entity.type
_entity.pdbx_description
1 polymer ?
#
loop_
_entity_poly.entity_id
_entity_poly.type
_entity_poly.pdbx_seq_one_letter_code
_entity_poly.pdbx_strand_id
1 'polypeptide(L)'
;MEENIKRLKETIENSNNIVFFGGAGVSTESGVPDFRSVDGLYNQKYKYPPETILSHTFFRTKTREFFEFYRDKMLFPDVKPNKAHYALAKLEKEGKLKAVVTQNIDGLHQAAGSKVVYELHGSVHRNYCEKCGKFYDFDYVYNSDRKSVV
;
A
#
# COMPACT_ATOMS: atom_id res chain seq x y z
N MET A 1 26.20 5.21 -9.26
CA MET A 1 25.04 4.29 -9.16
C MET A 1 25.51 2.86 -8.89
N GLU A 2 26.41 2.30 -9.68
CA GLU A 2 26.95 0.93 -9.52
C GLU A 2 27.60 0.68 -8.16
N GLU A 3 28.38 1.62 -7.63
CA GLU A 3 29.02 1.53 -6.31
C GLU A 3 28.01 1.36 -5.17
N ASN A 4 26.88 2.12 -5.20
CA ASN A 4 25.82 2.02 -4.20
C ASN A 4 25.10 0.68 -4.27
N ILE A 5 24.90 0.14 -5.47
CA ILE A 5 24.31 -1.18 -5.68
C ILE A 5 25.22 -2.27 -5.12
N LYS A 6 26.54 -2.18 -5.42
CA LYS A 6 27.54 -3.11 -4.88
C LYS A 6 27.56 -3.10 -3.36
N ARG A 7 27.60 -1.90 -2.74
CA ARG A 7 27.57 -1.73 -1.30
C ARG A 7 26.30 -2.29 -0.67
N LEU A 8 25.14 -2.04 -1.29
CA LEU A 8 23.87 -2.61 -0.83
C LEU A 8 23.89 -4.14 -0.87
N LYS A 9 24.40 -4.72 -1.97
CA LYS A 9 24.54 -6.17 -2.13
C LYS A 9 25.40 -6.76 -1.03
N GLU A 10 26.59 -6.21 -0.80
CA GLU A 10 27.51 -6.64 0.25
C GLU A 10 26.88 -6.53 1.65
N THR A 11 26.13 -5.45 1.89
CA THR A 11 25.40 -5.25 3.16
C THR A 11 24.36 -6.36 3.37
N ILE A 12 23.57 -6.68 2.34
CA ILE A 12 22.56 -7.74 2.40
C ILE A 12 23.23 -9.12 2.58
N GLU A 13 24.32 -9.39 1.86
CA GLU A 13 25.03 -10.67 1.92
C GLU A 13 25.58 -10.94 3.33
N ASN A 14 26.09 -9.90 4.00
CA ASN A 14 26.67 -9.98 5.34
C ASN A 14 25.67 -9.81 6.49
N SER A 15 24.38 -9.62 6.19
CA SER A 15 23.33 -9.41 7.19
C SER A 15 22.44 -10.63 7.33
N ASN A 16 22.04 -10.96 8.58
CA ASN A 16 21.11 -12.05 8.88
C ASN A 16 19.87 -11.58 9.68
N ASN A 17 19.78 -10.28 9.99
CA ASN A 17 18.67 -9.67 10.71
C ASN A 17 18.24 -8.37 9.99
N ILE A 18 17.66 -8.53 8.80
CA ILE A 18 17.22 -7.42 7.96
C ILE A 18 15.76 -7.10 8.30
N VAL A 19 15.43 -5.84 8.44
CA VAL A 19 14.06 -5.32 8.42
C VAL A 19 13.96 -4.34 7.27
N PHE A 20 12.93 -4.52 6.43
CA PHE A 20 12.62 -3.56 5.38
C PHE A 20 11.56 -2.58 5.90
N PHE A 21 11.81 -1.28 5.72
CA PHE A 21 10.84 -0.23 5.93
C PHE A 21 10.57 0.49 4.60
N GLY A 22 9.32 0.52 4.17
CA GLY A 22 8.97 1.07 2.85
C GLY A 22 7.64 1.82 2.80
N GLY A 23 7.50 2.62 1.76
CA GLY A 23 6.31 3.39 1.45
C GLY A 23 5.94 3.28 -0.03
N ALA A 24 5.09 4.20 -0.53
CA ALA A 24 4.46 4.12 -1.85
C ALA A 24 5.44 3.99 -3.02
N GLY A 25 6.67 4.52 -2.89
CA GLY A 25 7.71 4.41 -3.92
C GLY A 25 8.10 2.96 -4.27
N VAL A 26 7.88 1.98 -3.38
CA VAL A 26 8.16 0.58 -3.70
C VAL A 26 7.15 -0.01 -4.69
N SER A 27 5.94 0.55 -4.76
CA SER A 27 4.84 0.06 -5.61
C SER A 27 4.67 0.82 -6.94
N THR A 28 5.49 1.85 -7.21
CA THR A 28 5.39 2.64 -8.44
C THR A 28 5.64 1.80 -9.70
N GLU A 29 6.61 0.89 -9.68
CA GLU A 29 6.84 -0.07 -10.77
C GLU A 29 5.73 -1.13 -10.91
N SER A 30 4.82 -1.20 -9.96
CA SER A 30 3.60 -2.02 -10.05
C SER A 30 2.42 -1.26 -10.65
N GLY A 31 2.58 0.04 -10.96
CA GLY A 31 1.53 0.90 -11.49
C GLY A 31 0.69 1.60 -10.39
N VAL A 32 1.07 1.48 -9.12
CA VAL A 32 0.44 2.24 -8.02
C VAL A 32 1.16 3.58 -7.89
N PRO A 33 0.49 4.72 -8.11
CA PRO A 33 1.13 6.02 -7.99
C PRO A 33 1.53 6.30 -6.54
N ASP A 34 2.65 6.93 -6.34
CA ASP A 34 2.99 7.47 -5.03
C ASP A 34 2.25 8.81 -4.76
N PHE A 35 2.51 9.42 -3.61
CA PHE A 35 1.81 10.64 -3.22
C PHE A 35 2.52 11.92 -3.68
N ARG A 36 3.85 11.94 -3.79
CA ARG A 36 4.68 13.15 -3.84
C ARG A 36 5.49 13.31 -5.11
N SER A 37 5.68 12.28 -5.93
CA SER A 37 6.38 12.39 -7.21
C SER A 37 5.66 13.35 -8.17
N VAL A 38 6.29 13.70 -9.27
CA VAL A 38 5.72 14.61 -10.28
C VAL A 38 4.35 14.13 -10.75
N ASP A 39 4.18 12.82 -10.91
CA ASP A 39 2.93 12.16 -11.33
C ASP A 39 2.12 11.63 -10.13
N GLY A 40 2.56 11.93 -8.91
CA GLY A 40 1.94 11.46 -7.68
C GLY A 40 0.58 12.11 -7.39
N LEU A 41 -0.16 11.49 -6.47
CA LEU A 41 -1.53 11.90 -6.17
C LEU A 41 -1.63 13.37 -5.72
N TYR A 42 -0.65 13.89 -4.99
CA TYR A 42 -0.67 15.28 -4.50
C TYR A 42 -0.47 16.33 -5.61
N ASN A 43 0.06 15.95 -6.74
CA ASN A 43 0.27 16.84 -7.88
C ASN A 43 -0.90 16.84 -8.88
N GLN A 44 -1.92 16.02 -8.67
CA GLN A 44 -3.13 15.99 -9.49
C GLN A 44 -4.16 17.02 -9.00
N LYS A 45 -4.99 17.52 -9.94
CA LYS A 45 -6.03 18.50 -9.59
C LYS A 45 -7.29 17.82 -9.09
N TYR A 46 -7.65 18.08 -7.83
CA TYR A 46 -8.88 17.64 -7.20
C TYR A 46 -9.66 18.82 -6.63
N LYS A 47 -10.94 18.60 -6.32
CA LYS A 47 -11.78 19.58 -5.64
C LYS A 47 -11.28 19.92 -4.24
N TYR A 48 -10.65 18.98 -3.57
CA TYR A 48 -9.99 19.11 -2.27
C TYR A 48 -8.61 18.46 -2.35
N PRO A 49 -7.61 18.94 -1.60
CA PRO A 49 -6.32 18.26 -1.52
C PRO A 49 -6.46 16.79 -1.10
N PRO A 50 -5.70 15.85 -1.70
CA PRO A 50 -5.80 14.43 -1.37
C PRO A 50 -5.59 14.12 0.11
N GLU A 51 -4.68 14.80 0.78
CA GLU A 51 -4.46 14.67 2.23
C GLU A 51 -5.68 15.11 3.06
N THR A 52 -6.46 16.06 2.56
CA THR A 52 -7.74 16.45 3.18
C THR A 52 -8.78 15.37 2.95
N ILE A 53 -8.90 14.85 1.73
CA ILE A 53 -9.88 13.80 1.38
C ILE A 53 -9.61 12.53 2.20
N LEU A 54 -8.34 12.14 2.36
CA LEU A 54 -7.92 10.95 3.10
C LEU A 54 -7.92 11.13 4.64
N SER A 55 -8.35 12.29 5.14
CA SER A 55 -8.45 12.51 6.58
C SER A 55 -9.68 11.83 7.20
N HIS A 56 -9.56 11.43 8.47
CA HIS A 56 -10.68 10.88 9.23
C HIS A 56 -11.89 11.85 9.31
N THR A 57 -11.63 13.15 9.45
CA THR A 57 -12.69 14.16 9.48
C THR A 57 -13.45 14.22 8.15
N PHE A 58 -12.76 14.15 7.02
CA PHE A 58 -13.42 14.15 5.71
C PHE A 58 -14.23 12.86 5.50
N PHE A 59 -13.67 11.71 5.87
CA PHE A 59 -14.38 10.43 5.86
C PHE A 59 -15.70 10.51 6.64
N ARG A 60 -15.71 11.12 7.82
CA ARG A 60 -16.92 11.26 8.67
C ARG A 60 -17.93 12.26 8.15
N THR A 61 -17.49 13.36 7.56
CA THR A 61 -18.38 14.49 7.20
C THR A 61 -18.76 14.48 5.73
N LYS A 62 -17.94 13.88 4.86
CA LYS A 62 -18.13 13.82 3.41
C LYS A 62 -17.88 12.41 2.88
N THR A 63 -18.52 11.44 3.53
CA THR A 63 -18.32 9.99 3.30
C THR A 63 -18.48 9.60 1.84
N ARG A 64 -19.43 10.18 1.11
CA ARG A 64 -19.66 9.88 -0.31
C ARG A 64 -18.46 10.30 -1.16
N GLU A 65 -18.01 11.54 -1.03
CA GLU A 65 -16.87 12.09 -1.76
C GLU A 65 -15.58 11.36 -1.40
N PHE A 66 -15.42 10.97 -0.12
CA PHE A 66 -14.32 10.11 0.33
C PHE A 66 -14.29 8.79 -0.46
N PHE A 67 -15.39 8.05 -0.53
CA PHE A 67 -15.43 6.76 -1.23
C PHE A 67 -15.38 6.89 -2.75
N GLU A 68 -15.83 7.98 -3.35
CA GLU A 68 -15.63 8.28 -4.77
C GLU A 68 -14.13 8.38 -5.07
N PHE A 69 -13.39 9.17 -4.29
CA PHE A 69 -11.94 9.30 -4.40
C PHE A 69 -11.21 7.99 -4.08
N TYR A 70 -11.60 7.33 -2.98
CA TYR A 70 -10.98 6.10 -2.51
C TYR A 70 -11.04 4.99 -3.55
N ARG A 71 -12.19 4.77 -4.18
CA ARG A 71 -12.34 3.78 -5.26
C ARG A 71 -11.57 4.14 -6.52
N ASP A 72 -11.53 5.41 -6.89
CA ASP A 72 -10.88 5.87 -8.11
C ASP A 72 -9.35 5.91 -7.98
N LYS A 73 -8.84 6.24 -6.78
CA LYS A 73 -7.41 6.57 -6.61
C LYS A 73 -6.65 5.68 -5.63
N MET A 74 -7.33 4.86 -4.83
CA MET A 74 -6.69 4.03 -3.81
C MET A 74 -6.88 2.53 -4.05
N LEU A 75 -7.84 2.13 -4.88
CA LEU A 75 -8.14 0.74 -5.20
C LEU A 75 -7.64 0.39 -6.59
N PHE A 76 -6.70 -0.53 -6.67
CA PHE A 76 -6.06 -0.98 -7.92
C PHE A 76 -6.25 -2.50 -8.07
N PRO A 77 -7.33 -2.98 -8.76
CA PRO A 77 -7.67 -4.41 -8.82
C PRO A 77 -6.65 -5.25 -9.58
N ASP A 78 -5.97 -4.67 -10.59
CA ASP A 78 -5.14 -5.42 -11.53
C ASP A 78 -3.63 -5.33 -11.24
N VAL A 79 -3.23 -4.65 -10.16
CA VAL A 79 -1.80 -4.48 -9.84
C VAL A 79 -1.19 -5.78 -9.33
N LYS A 80 0.08 -5.98 -9.70
CA LYS A 80 0.86 -7.16 -9.32
C LYS A 80 2.16 -6.74 -8.64
N PRO A 81 2.70 -7.59 -7.75
CA PRO A 81 4.00 -7.33 -7.18
C PRO A 81 5.07 -7.13 -8.26
N ASN A 82 6.00 -6.21 -8.01
CA ASN A 82 7.17 -6.01 -8.85
C ASN A 82 8.41 -6.74 -8.28
N LYS A 83 9.54 -6.59 -8.96
CA LYS A 83 10.79 -7.27 -8.60
C LYS A 83 11.26 -6.97 -7.17
N ALA A 84 11.02 -5.76 -6.64
CA ALA A 84 11.39 -5.42 -5.27
C ALA A 84 10.59 -6.24 -4.24
N HIS A 85 9.29 -6.39 -4.44
CA HIS A 85 8.43 -7.22 -3.59
C HIS A 85 8.89 -8.68 -3.57
N TYR A 86 9.18 -9.26 -4.75
CA TYR A 86 9.66 -10.64 -4.85
C TYR A 86 11.05 -10.81 -4.25
N ALA A 87 11.95 -9.83 -4.37
CA ALA A 87 13.27 -9.87 -3.75
C ALA A 87 13.17 -9.90 -2.22
N LEU A 88 12.28 -9.10 -1.62
CA LEU A 88 12.02 -9.11 -0.18
C LEU A 88 11.46 -10.45 0.29
N ALA A 89 10.47 -11.00 -0.41
CA ALA A 89 9.91 -12.31 -0.10
C ALA A 89 10.96 -13.43 -0.19
N LYS A 90 11.89 -13.34 -1.15
CA LYS A 90 13.02 -14.28 -1.27
C LYS A 90 13.96 -14.16 -0.07
N LEU A 91 14.36 -12.96 0.32
CA LEU A 91 15.22 -12.73 1.50
C LEU A 91 14.57 -13.24 2.80
N GLU A 92 13.26 -13.13 2.93
CA GLU A 92 12.52 -13.69 4.06
C GLU A 92 12.57 -15.22 4.05
N LYS A 93 12.34 -15.85 2.89
CA LYS A 93 12.44 -17.31 2.71
C LYS A 93 13.84 -17.83 3.02
N GLU A 94 14.88 -17.06 2.73
CA GLU A 94 16.27 -17.36 3.06
C GLU A 94 16.61 -17.11 4.54
N GLY A 95 15.65 -16.62 5.33
CA GLY A 95 15.84 -16.35 6.76
C GLY A 95 16.63 -15.08 7.07
N LYS A 96 16.99 -14.28 6.07
CA LYS A 96 17.73 -13.02 6.22
C LYS A 96 16.81 -11.86 6.60
N LEU A 97 15.67 -11.69 5.91
CA LEU A 97 14.66 -10.67 6.22
C LEU A 97 13.73 -11.19 7.32
N LYS A 98 13.58 -10.44 8.38
CA LYS A 98 12.75 -10.81 9.53
C LYS A 98 11.35 -10.19 9.46
N ALA A 99 11.23 -9.02 8.85
CA ALA A 99 9.95 -8.36 8.68
C ALA A 99 9.98 -7.34 7.55
N VAL A 100 8.83 -7.12 6.96
CA VAL A 100 8.49 -5.95 6.15
C VAL A 100 7.61 -5.04 7.01
N VAL A 101 8.03 -3.79 7.21
CA VAL A 101 7.22 -2.74 7.81
C VAL A 101 6.85 -1.77 6.69
N THR A 102 5.57 -1.64 6.38
CA THR A 102 5.12 -0.86 5.23
C THR A 102 4.08 0.18 5.60
N GLN A 103 4.16 1.34 4.96
CA GLN A 103 3.10 2.35 4.95
C GLN A 103 2.05 2.08 3.87
N ASN A 104 2.32 1.13 2.95
CA ASN A 104 1.41 0.80 1.87
C ASN A 104 0.22 -0.02 2.36
N ILE A 105 -0.91 0.20 1.70
CA ILE A 105 -2.18 -0.47 1.97
C ILE A 105 -2.57 -1.47 0.86
N ASP A 106 -1.70 -1.63 -0.15
CA ASP A 106 -1.96 -2.35 -1.41
C ASP A 106 -1.89 -3.89 -1.31
N GLY A 107 -1.29 -4.43 -0.26
CA GLY A 107 -1.13 -5.87 -0.06
C GLY A 107 -0.10 -6.55 -0.96
N LEU A 108 0.70 -5.79 -1.72
CA LEU A 108 1.63 -6.36 -2.71
C LEU A 108 2.77 -7.16 -2.09
N HIS A 109 3.20 -6.84 -0.88
CA HIS A 109 4.20 -7.64 -0.15
C HIS A 109 3.67 -9.05 0.15
N GLN A 110 2.44 -9.15 0.65
CA GLN A 110 1.79 -10.44 0.91
C GLN A 110 1.54 -11.21 -0.39
N ALA A 111 1.10 -10.51 -1.44
CA ALA A 111 0.89 -11.10 -2.78
C ALA A 111 2.21 -11.64 -3.40
N ALA A 112 3.36 -11.04 -3.08
CA ALA A 112 4.68 -11.53 -3.49
C ALA A 112 5.14 -12.74 -2.68
N GLY A 113 4.50 -13.05 -1.54
CA GLY A 113 4.81 -14.19 -0.69
C GLY A 113 5.45 -13.87 0.65
N SER A 114 5.67 -12.58 0.99
CA SER A 114 6.11 -12.19 2.33
C SER A 114 5.08 -12.58 3.39
N LYS A 115 5.55 -13.13 4.52
CA LYS A 115 4.71 -13.66 5.61
C LYS A 115 4.62 -12.70 6.79
N VAL A 116 5.73 -12.06 7.14
CA VAL A 116 5.80 -11.13 8.28
C VAL A 116 5.73 -9.71 7.74
N VAL A 117 4.51 -9.20 7.60
CA VAL A 117 4.24 -7.85 7.06
C VAL A 117 3.44 -7.04 8.08
N TYR A 118 4.00 -5.90 8.50
CA TYR A 118 3.33 -4.94 9.38
C TYR A 118 2.84 -3.74 8.57
N GLU A 119 1.53 -3.63 8.40
CA GLU A 119 0.87 -2.56 7.64
C GLU A 119 0.49 -1.42 8.58
N LEU A 120 1.29 -0.36 8.61
CA LEU A 120 1.15 0.76 9.57
C LEU A 120 -0.11 1.60 9.33
N HIS A 121 -0.61 1.63 8.10
CA HIS A 121 -1.79 2.41 7.70
C HIS A 121 -3.01 1.54 7.36
N GLY A 122 -3.00 0.27 7.77
CA GLY A 122 -4.06 -0.67 7.45
C GLY A 122 -3.94 -1.28 6.05
N SER A 123 -5.06 -1.74 5.48
CA SER A 123 -5.08 -2.45 4.20
C SER A 123 -6.40 -2.23 3.46
N VAL A 124 -6.34 -2.08 2.13
CA VAL A 124 -7.54 -2.06 1.27
C VAL A 124 -8.29 -3.39 1.24
N HIS A 125 -7.64 -4.47 1.68
CA HIS A 125 -8.22 -5.82 1.73
C HIS A 125 -9.01 -6.11 3.01
N ARG A 126 -8.99 -5.23 4.01
CA ARG A 126 -9.68 -5.41 5.29
C ARG A 126 -10.49 -4.18 5.64
N ASN A 127 -11.78 -4.28 5.42
CA ASN A 127 -12.74 -3.21 5.69
C ASN A 127 -13.78 -3.70 6.70
N TYR A 128 -14.20 -2.84 7.61
CA TYR A 128 -15.16 -3.20 8.66
C TYR A 128 -16.26 -2.14 8.75
N CYS A 129 -17.50 -2.61 8.92
CA CYS A 129 -18.61 -1.70 9.20
C CYS A 129 -18.43 -1.07 10.58
N GLU A 130 -18.43 0.26 10.65
CA GLU A 130 -18.29 0.98 11.93
C GLU A 130 -19.46 0.73 12.91
N LYS A 131 -20.63 0.34 12.41
CA LYS A 131 -21.81 0.10 13.25
C LYS A 131 -21.85 -1.32 13.83
N CYS A 132 -21.53 -2.34 13.04
CA CYS A 132 -21.72 -3.74 13.44
C CYS A 132 -20.45 -4.59 13.39
N GLY A 133 -19.30 -4.04 12.96
CA GLY A 133 -18.03 -4.74 12.85
C GLY A 133 -17.97 -5.79 11.73
N LYS A 134 -19.01 -5.92 10.89
CA LYS A 134 -18.99 -6.88 9.78
C LYS A 134 -17.82 -6.59 8.85
N PHE A 135 -17.07 -7.65 8.51
CA PHE A 135 -15.97 -7.60 7.56
C PHE A 135 -16.45 -7.50 6.12
N TYR A 136 -15.72 -6.75 5.32
CA TYR A 136 -15.87 -6.64 3.87
C TYR A 136 -14.49 -6.66 3.22
N ASP A 137 -14.35 -7.42 2.13
CA ASP A 137 -13.11 -7.51 1.37
C ASP A 137 -12.94 -6.35 0.38
N PHE A 138 -11.84 -6.41 -0.36
CA PHE A 138 -11.52 -5.46 -1.42
C PHE A 138 -12.62 -5.42 -2.50
N ASP A 139 -13.05 -6.60 -2.98
CA ASP A 139 -13.99 -6.71 -4.10
C ASP A 139 -15.34 -6.11 -3.75
N TYR A 140 -15.81 -6.32 -2.53
CA TYR A 140 -17.03 -5.69 -2.06
C TYR A 140 -16.95 -4.17 -2.10
N VAL A 141 -15.88 -3.58 -1.58
CA VAL A 141 -15.72 -2.11 -1.53
C VAL A 141 -15.52 -1.53 -2.94
N TYR A 142 -14.75 -2.22 -3.79
CA TYR A 142 -14.50 -1.80 -5.17
C TYR A 142 -15.77 -1.80 -6.01
N ASN A 143 -16.58 -2.88 -5.93
CA ASN A 143 -17.79 -3.08 -6.73
C ASN A 143 -19.07 -2.50 -6.09
N SER A 144 -19.01 -2.05 -4.81
CA SER A 144 -20.19 -1.52 -4.14
C SER A 144 -20.71 -0.28 -4.86
N ASP A 145 -22.05 -0.21 -4.98
CA ASP A 145 -22.69 1.00 -5.47
C ASP A 145 -22.44 2.17 -4.50
N ARG A 146 -22.68 3.40 -5.01
CA ARG A 146 -22.42 4.64 -4.24
C ARG A 146 -23.33 4.80 -3.00
N LYS A 147 -24.21 3.84 -2.71
CA LYS A 147 -25.21 3.89 -1.64
C LYS A 147 -24.80 3.08 -0.41
N SER A 148 -23.86 2.15 -0.55
CA SER A 148 -23.38 1.32 0.56
C SER A 148 -22.24 2.02 1.27
N VAL A 149 -22.50 2.56 2.44
CA VAL A 149 -21.47 3.14 3.32
C VAL A 149 -20.91 2.03 4.19
N VAL A 150 -19.66 1.72 3.94
CA VAL A 150 -18.90 0.77 4.76
C VAL A 150 -17.91 1.53 5.62
#